data_6bce90021b1065dc12585de9fe65ee4b
#
_entry.id   6bce90021b1065dc12585de9fe65ee4b
#
_cell.length_a   1.000
_cell.length_b   1.000
_cell.length_c   1.000
_cell.angle_alpha   90.00
_cell.angle_beta   90.00
_cell.angle_gamma   90.00
#
_symmetry.space_group_name_H-M   'P 1'
#
loop_
_entity.id
_entity.type
_entity.pdbx_description
1 polymer ?
#
loop_
_entity_poly.entity_id
_entity_poly.type
_entity_poly.pdbx_seq_one_letter_code
_entity_poly.pdbx_strand_id
1 'polypeptide(L)'
;MLILKPIIHSTIWGGSWLTNSYSFHDKIGHLYGLVSNGKLESEILNGPYKGQLFKKYFDENKVRLNLAGFATFPYVLALVDAKENLSLQVHPDDKYAISQGLSGGKNESWFFLEESTSNFIYNGCKINSKEIILSLIKEGREKEIWDTLQVGKSGYVFVEAGTMHALSAGSKVFEIEENCDQTYRFYDFDRVGSDGKKRELQLNQAIEALSPTNKSQCKELDSGQEVHHRYYSFKYFPQMYDYENKSNTIETITLLSENVEIEGITVKRGMTIVLEPGDTVNLQGSLIGLVRPTIGGIYGC
;
A
#
# COMPACT_ATOMS: atom_id res chain seq x y z
N MET A 1 -9.39 9.13 -19.32
CA MET A 1 -9.66 8.55 -17.99
C MET A 1 -9.83 7.04 -18.11
N LEU A 2 -9.20 6.25 -17.19
CA LEU A 2 -9.36 4.80 -17.12
C LEU A 2 -9.90 4.42 -15.76
N ILE A 3 -10.77 3.41 -15.69
CA ILE A 3 -11.28 2.82 -14.45
C ILE A 3 -10.69 1.42 -14.34
N LEU A 4 -10.04 1.12 -13.21
CA LEU A 4 -9.38 -0.16 -13.02
C LEU A 4 -10.27 -1.13 -12.23
N LYS A 5 -10.23 -2.40 -12.66
CA LYS A 5 -10.84 -3.51 -11.95
C LYS A 5 -9.98 -3.85 -10.72
N PRO A 6 -10.54 -3.83 -9.51
CA PRO A 6 -9.77 -4.15 -8.33
C PRO A 6 -9.50 -5.66 -8.24
N ILE A 7 -8.40 -6.01 -7.60
CA ILE A 7 -8.02 -7.41 -7.34
C ILE A 7 -8.21 -7.71 -5.86
N ILE A 8 -9.04 -8.69 -5.56
CA ILE A 8 -9.32 -9.15 -4.19
C ILE A 8 -8.26 -10.18 -3.80
N HIS A 9 -7.66 -9.98 -2.64
CA HIS A 9 -6.72 -10.92 -2.05
C HIS A 9 -7.18 -11.34 -0.64
N SER A 10 -7.65 -12.58 -0.55
CA SER A 10 -7.97 -13.21 0.74
C SER A 10 -6.70 -13.48 1.54
N THR A 11 -6.77 -13.19 2.84
CA THR A 11 -5.67 -13.47 3.78
C THR A 11 -6.21 -14.08 5.07
N ILE A 12 -5.35 -14.77 5.82
CA ILE A 12 -5.73 -15.38 7.09
C ILE A 12 -6.10 -14.35 8.17
N TRP A 13 -5.61 -13.13 8.05
CA TRP A 13 -5.83 -12.01 8.98
C TRP A 13 -6.87 -10.99 8.47
N GLY A 14 -7.38 -11.19 7.25
CA GLY A 14 -8.34 -10.29 6.62
C GLY A 14 -9.69 -10.19 7.33
N GLY A 15 -10.44 -9.14 7.03
CA GLY A 15 -11.74 -8.84 7.60
C GLY A 15 -12.89 -8.97 6.62
N SER A 16 -14.04 -8.41 7.03
CA SER A 16 -15.27 -8.41 6.24
C SER A 16 -15.75 -6.99 5.87
N TRP A 17 -14.96 -5.98 6.14
CA TRP A 17 -15.32 -4.58 5.86
C TRP A 17 -15.62 -4.33 4.37
N LEU A 18 -14.89 -5.00 3.48
CA LEU A 18 -15.03 -4.84 2.02
C LEU A 18 -15.91 -5.92 1.37
N THR A 19 -16.26 -6.99 2.09
CA THR A 19 -16.94 -8.17 1.51
C THR A 19 -18.30 -7.84 0.91
N ASN A 20 -19.10 -7.01 1.60
CA ASN A 20 -20.45 -6.65 1.13
C ASN A 20 -20.42 -5.84 -0.18
N SER A 21 -19.46 -4.91 -0.33
CA SER A 21 -19.31 -4.09 -1.54
C SER A 21 -18.96 -4.91 -2.77
N TYR A 22 -18.31 -6.06 -2.56
CA TYR A 22 -17.85 -6.93 -3.64
C TYR A 22 -18.59 -8.26 -3.76
N SER A 23 -19.62 -8.48 -2.94
CA SER A 23 -20.35 -9.76 -2.89
C SER A 23 -19.40 -10.96 -2.74
N PHE A 24 -18.38 -10.79 -1.91
CA PHE A 24 -17.34 -11.78 -1.68
C PHE A 24 -17.63 -12.52 -0.38
N HIS A 25 -17.50 -13.85 -0.38
CA HIS A 25 -17.93 -14.70 0.73
C HIS A 25 -16.83 -15.05 1.73
N ASP A 26 -15.59 -14.70 1.42
CA ASP A 26 -14.44 -14.94 2.29
C ASP A 26 -13.88 -13.63 2.82
N LYS A 27 -12.89 -13.70 3.71
CA LYS A 27 -12.18 -12.54 4.25
C LYS A 27 -11.37 -11.82 3.17
N ILE A 28 -11.36 -10.50 3.21
CA ILE A 28 -10.51 -9.69 2.34
C ILE A 28 -9.42 -9.06 3.20
N GLY A 29 -8.15 -9.35 2.92
CA GLY A 29 -7.03 -8.69 3.55
C GLY A 29 -6.58 -7.47 2.76
N HIS A 30 -6.30 -7.65 1.46
CA HIS A 30 -6.00 -6.57 0.54
C HIS A 30 -7.03 -6.50 -0.58
N LEU A 31 -7.41 -5.28 -0.94
CA LEU A 31 -8.15 -4.95 -2.13
C LEU A 31 -7.26 -4.01 -2.96
N TYR A 32 -6.55 -4.56 -3.93
CA TYR A 32 -5.68 -3.78 -4.80
C TYR A 32 -6.52 -2.99 -5.81
N GLY A 33 -6.56 -1.68 -5.66
CA GLY A 33 -7.21 -0.77 -6.61
C GLY A 33 -6.36 -0.51 -7.84
N LEU A 34 -5.04 -0.54 -7.68
CA LEU A 34 -4.04 -0.51 -8.75
C LEU A 34 -2.86 -1.39 -8.36
N VAL A 35 -2.55 -2.37 -9.19
CA VAL A 35 -1.34 -3.19 -9.09
C VAL A 35 -0.84 -3.58 -10.47
N SER A 36 0.48 -3.51 -10.65
CA SER A 36 1.17 -3.91 -11.89
C SER A 36 2.60 -4.32 -11.53
N ASN A 37 2.74 -5.50 -10.91
CA ASN A 37 4.02 -5.97 -10.35
C ASN A 37 4.57 -7.24 -11.00
N GLY A 38 3.97 -7.64 -12.12
CA GLY A 38 4.38 -8.85 -12.86
C GLY A 38 3.73 -10.14 -12.34
N LYS A 39 3.18 -10.16 -11.12
CA LYS A 39 2.40 -11.27 -10.57
C LYS A 39 0.91 -10.98 -10.60
N LEU A 40 0.54 -9.76 -10.22
CA LEU A 40 -0.81 -9.22 -10.25
C LEU A 40 -0.84 -8.04 -11.21
N GLU A 41 -1.90 -7.97 -12.02
CA GLU A 41 -2.05 -6.93 -13.04
C GLU A 41 -3.50 -6.45 -13.08
N SER A 42 -3.72 -5.15 -12.86
CA SER A 42 -5.04 -4.53 -12.96
C SER A 42 -5.53 -4.51 -14.40
N GLU A 43 -6.81 -4.83 -14.58
CA GLU A 43 -7.53 -4.76 -15.87
C GLU A 43 -8.27 -3.42 -15.99
N ILE A 44 -8.30 -2.85 -17.21
CA ILE A 44 -9.02 -1.61 -17.52
C ILE A 44 -10.47 -1.93 -17.88
N LEU A 45 -11.43 -1.21 -17.28
CA LEU A 45 -12.88 -1.49 -17.43
C LEU A 45 -13.57 -0.66 -18.52
N ASN A 46 -12.97 0.45 -18.97
CA ASN A 46 -13.64 1.40 -19.86
C ASN A 46 -12.76 1.88 -21.02
N GLY A 47 -13.37 2.65 -21.91
CA GLY A 47 -12.71 3.33 -23.01
C GLY A 47 -12.07 2.41 -24.05
N PRO A 48 -11.16 2.94 -24.89
CA PRO A 48 -10.52 2.19 -25.97
C PRO A 48 -9.57 1.09 -25.46
N TYR A 49 -9.21 1.11 -24.20
CA TYR A 49 -8.30 0.13 -23.55
C TYR A 49 -9.06 -0.94 -22.75
N LYS A 50 -10.39 -0.96 -22.80
CA LYS A 50 -11.21 -1.91 -22.03
C LYS A 50 -10.78 -3.36 -22.27
N GLY A 51 -10.59 -4.11 -21.16
CA GLY A 51 -10.14 -5.50 -21.16
C GLY A 51 -8.64 -5.68 -21.30
N GLN A 52 -7.86 -4.59 -21.46
CA GLN A 52 -6.40 -4.65 -21.45
C GLN A 52 -5.85 -4.57 -20.05
N LEU A 53 -4.67 -5.14 -19.82
CA LEU A 53 -3.93 -5.00 -18.58
C LEU A 53 -3.29 -3.61 -18.50
N PHE A 54 -3.30 -3.02 -17.31
CA PHE A 54 -2.74 -1.69 -17.07
C PHE A 54 -1.23 -1.62 -17.41
N LYS A 55 -0.50 -2.70 -17.21
CA LYS A 55 0.91 -2.80 -17.62
C LYS A 55 1.11 -2.47 -19.10
N LYS A 56 0.28 -3.05 -19.98
CA LYS A 56 0.40 -2.81 -21.42
C LYS A 56 0.13 -1.35 -21.74
N TYR A 57 -0.95 -0.77 -21.17
CA TYR A 57 -1.24 0.65 -21.31
C TYR A 57 -0.08 1.52 -20.85
N PHE A 58 0.50 1.22 -19.67
CA PHE A 58 1.64 1.96 -19.14
C PHE A 58 2.85 1.89 -20.07
N ASP A 59 3.26 0.71 -20.50
CA ASP A 59 4.42 0.51 -21.36
C ASP A 59 4.31 1.25 -22.70
N GLU A 60 3.10 1.29 -23.29
CA GLU A 60 2.82 1.98 -24.54
C GLU A 60 2.78 3.51 -24.39
N ASN A 61 2.44 4.03 -23.22
CA ASN A 61 2.16 5.45 -22.99
C ASN A 61 3.16 6.18 -22.08
N LYS A 62 4.05 5.49 -21.36
CA LYS A 62 4.92 6.07 -20.33
C LYS A 62 5.78 7.24 -20.84
N VAL A 63 6.21 7.21 -22.10
CA VAL A 63 6.97 8.33 -22.69
C VAL A 63 6.09 9.57 -22.82
N ARG A 64 4.89 9.42 -23.38
CA ARG A 64 3.91 10.51 -23.54
C ARG A 64 3.45 11.09 -22.20
N LEU A 65 3.42 10.26 -21.16
CA LEU A 65 2.98 10.61 -19.81
C LEU A 65 4.11 11.09 -18.91
N ASN A 66 5.30 11.35 -19.44
CA ASN A 66 6.48 11.76 -18.68
C ASN A 66 6.95 10.73 -17.63
N LEU A 67 6.71 9.45 -17.86
CA LEU A 67 7.06 8.34 -16.96
C LEU A 67 8.13 7.42 -17.55
N ALA A 68 8.85 7.86 -18.58
CA ALA A 68 9.88 7.05 -19.29
C ALA A 68 11.01 6.57 -18.35
N GLY A 69 11.26 7.29 -17.24
CA GLY A 69 12.27 6.90 -16.25
C GLY A 69 11.89 5.65 -15.41
N PHE A 70 10.63 5.19 -15.49
CA PHE A 70 10.18 4.01 -14.75
C PHE A 70 10.15 2.79 -15.66
N ALA A 71 10.80 1.70 -15.23
CA ALA A 71 10.72 0.41 -15.90
C ALA A 71 9.32 -0.21 -15.76
N THR A 72 8.75 -0.11 -14.56
CA THR A 72 7.38 -0.52 -14.20
C THR A 72 6.65 0.67 -13.58
N PHE A 73 5.31 0.58 -13.45
CA PHE A 73 4.55 1.62 -12.76
C PHE A 73 5.05 1.75 -11.29
N PRO A 74 5.28 2.97 -10.78
CA PRO A 74 6.12 3.14 -9.57
C PRO A 74 5.48 2.70 -8.26
N TYR A 75 4.17 2.53 -8.18
CA TYR A 75 3.50 2.18 -6.93
C TYR A 75 2.31 1.24 -7.11
N VAL A 76 1.91 0.64 -6.00
CA VAL A 76 0.70 -0.17 -5.82
C VAL A 76 -0.22 0.57 -4.85
N LEU A 77 -1.54 0.49 -5.08
CA LEU A 77 -2.57 1.08 -4.24
C LEU A 77 -3.51 0.00 -3.74
N ALA A 78 -3.73 -0.06 -2.44
CA ALA A 78 -4.62 -1.04 -1.83
C ALA A 78 -5.45 -0.46 -0.69
N LEU A 79 -6.62 -1.04 -0.44
CA LEU A 79 -7.27 -0.99 0.86
C LEU A 79 -6.90 -2.23 1.65
N VAL A 80 -6.53 -2.04 2.91
CA VAL A 80 -6.22 -3.13 3.84
C VAL A 80 -7.25 -3.19 4.94
N ASP A 81 -7.84 -4.37 5.14
CA ASP A 81 -8.75 -4.68 6.25
C ASP A 81 -8.07 -5.69 7.19
N ALA A 82 -7.38 -5.19 8.19
CA ALA A 82 -6.64 -5.98 9.16
C ALA A 82 -7.56 -6.38 10.34
N LYS A 83 -8.36 -7.44 10.19
CA LYS A 83 -9.16 -7.98 11.31
C LYS A 83 -8.29 -8.50 12.44
N GLU A 84 -7.14 -9.08 12.11
CA GLU A 84 -6.12 -9.53 13.04
C GLU A 84 -4.79 -8.81 12.72
N ASN A 85 -3.81 -8.89 13.61
CA ASN A 85 -2.49 -8.32 13.34
C ASN A 85 -1.90 -8.89 12.04
N LEU A 86 -1.27 -8.07 11.23
CA LEU A 86 -0.41 -8.56 10.17
C LEU A 86 0.83 -9.23 10.76
N SER A 87 1.56 -10.02 9.96
CA SER A 87 2.86 -10.53 10.40
C SER A 87 3.80 -9.38 10.72
N LEU A 88 4.61 -9.54 11.76
CA LEU A 88 5.72 -8.64 12.01
C LEU A 88 6.77 -8.85 10.92
N GLN A 89 7.06 -7.81 10.15
CA GLN A 89 7.77 -7.89 8.88
C GLN A 89 8.71 -6.71 8.65
N VAL A 90 9.55 -6.86 7.64
CA VAL A 90 10.40 -5.80 7.09
C VAL A 90 10.45 -5.90 5.58
N HIS A 91 10.58 -4.77 4.91
CA HIS A 91 10.88 -4.69 3.48
C HIS A 91 12.33 -4.31 3.24
N PRO A 92 12.98 -4.85 2.19
CA PRO A 92 14.36 -4.50 1.87
C PRO A 92 14.48 -3.07 1.35
N ASP A 93 15.61 -2.44 1.60
CA ASP A 93 16.04 -1.25 0.85
C ASP A 93 16.53 -1.62 -0.56
N ASP A 94 16.76 -0.61 -1.41
CA ASP A 94 17.23 -0.84 -2.79
C ASP A 94 18.55 -1.62 -2.83
N LYS A 95 19.48 -1.31 -1.94
CA LYS A 95 20.81 -1.93 -1.92
C LYS A 95 20.70 -3.44 -1.65
N TYR A 96 19.94 -3.80 -0.61
CA TYR A 96 19.73 -5.20 -0.28
C TYR A 96 18.90 -5.90 -1.35
N ALA A 97 17.81 -5.27 -1.81
CA ALA A 97 16.95 -5.83 -2.86
C ALA A 97 17.73 -6.16 -4.13
N ILE A 98 18.54 -5.22 -4.63
CA ILE A 98 19.38 -5.41 -5.84
C ILE A 98 20.40 -6.56 -5.60
N SER A 99 21.01 -6.65 -4.42
CA SER A 99 21.92 -7.76 -4.09
C SER A 99 21.25 -9.13 -4.12
N GLN A 100 19.93 -9.17 -3.93
CA GLN A 100 19.11 -10.39 -4.02
C GLN A 100 18.49 -10.61 -5.42
N GLY A 101 18.86 -9.80 -6.41
CA GLY A 101 18.35 -9.89 -7.79
C GLY A 101 16.94 -9.32 -7.98
N LEU A 102 16.45 -8.52 -7.04
CA LEU A 102 15.17 -7.80 -7.15
C LEU A 102 15.36 -6.47 -7.88
N SER A 103 14.26 -5.88 -8.35
CA SER A 103 14.29 -4.62 -9.12
C SER A 103 14.47 -3.36 -8.26
N GLY A 104 14.18 -3.43 -6.96
CA GLY A 104 14.27 -2.32 -6.02
C GLY A 104 13.74 -2.69 -4.65
N GLY A 105 13.89 -1.80 -3.69
CA GLY A 105 13.36 -1.91 -2.34
C GLY A 105 11.87 -1.57 -2.26
N LYS A 106 11.34 -1.52 -1.04
CA LYS A 106 9.93 -1.19 -0.79
C LYS A 106 9.81 -0.27 0.41
N ASN A 107 9.46 0.99 0.14
CA ASN A 107 8.84 1.85 1.13
C ASN A 107 7.33 1.76 0.97
N GLU A 108 6.59 2.03 2.03
CA GLU A 108 5.14 2.06 2.00
C GLU A 108 4.57 3.18 2.88
N SER A 109 3.31 3.51 2.63
CA SER A 109 2.57 4.47 3.45
C SER A 109 1.20 3.95 3.79
N TRP A 110 0.73 4.28 4.99
CA TRP A 110 -0.61 3.99 5.44
C TRP A 110 -1.35 5.28 5.79
N PHE A 111 -2.54 5.45 5.23
CA PHE A 111 -3.48 6.47 5.62
C PHE A 111 -4.67 5.80 6.32
N PHE A 112 -4.90 6.11 7.59
CA PHE A 112 -5.91 5.46 8.43
C PHE A 112 -7.30 6.00 8.13
N LEU A 113 -8.20 5.14 7.66
CA LEU A 113 -9.56 5.50 7.25
C LEU A 113 -10.53 5.55 8.43
N GLU A 114 -10.27 4.75 9.46
CA GLU A 114 -11.07 4.66 10.68
C GLU A 114 -10.15 4.56 11.90
N GLU A 115 -10.70 4.79 13.09
CA GLU A 115 -10.01 4.46 14.34
C GLU A 115 -9.72 2.96 14.40
N SER A 116 -8.46 2.61 14.61
CA SER A 116 -8.09 1.22 14.87
C SER A 116 -8.56 0.81 16.27
N THR A 117 -9.07 -0.39 16.43
CA THR A 117 -9.46 -0.90 17.76
C THR A 117 -8.28 -1.02 18.73
N SER A 118 -7.07 -1.17 18.21
CA SER A 118 -5.84 -1.22 18.99
C SER A 118 -5.21 0.16 19.23
N ASN A 119 -5.56 1.17 18.43
CA ASN A 119 -5.02 2.54 18.46
C ASN A 119 -3.49 2.63 18.30
N PHE A 120 -2.84 1.57 17.83
CA PHE A 120 -1.40 1.55 17.56
C PHE A 120 -1.07 0.63 16.39
N ILE A 121 0.15 0.76 15.90
CA ILE A 121 0.81 -0.22 15.02
C ILE A 121 2.12 -0.69 15.65
N TYR A 122 2.61 -1.86 15.25
CA TYR A 122 3.98 -2.26 15.54
C TYR A 122 4.92 -1.45 14.65
N ASN A 123 5.96 -0.83 15.25
CA ASN A 123 6.81 0.11 14.52
C ASN A 123 8.19 0.24 15.15
N GLY A 124 9.18 -0.31 14.48
CA GLY A 124 10.58 -0.28 14.90
C GLY A 124 10.91 -1.26 16.02
N CYS A 125 12.16 -1.19 16.45
CA CYS A 125 12.72 -2.05 17.49
C CYS A 125 13.05 -1.27 18.75
N LYS A 126 12.92 -1.93 19.91
CA LYS A 126 13.46 -1.44 21.21
C LYS A 126 14.95 -1.72 21.35
N ILE A 127 15.48 -2.62 20.53
CA ILE A 127 16.84 -3.15 20.58
C ILE A 127 17.55 -2.82 19.28
N ASN A 128 18.77 -2.28 19.35
CA ASN A 128 19.52 -1.82 18.17
C ASN A 128 20.55 -2.86 17.64
N SER A 129 20.65 -4.07 18.27
CA SER A 129 21.53 -5.13 17.80
C SER A 129 20.76 -6.23 17.07
N LYS A 130 21.14 -6.48 15.82
CA LYS A 130 20.58 -7.57 14.99
C LYS A 130 20.81 -8.95 15.60
N GLU A 131 21.97 -9.14 16.23
CA GLU A 131 22.37 -10.39 16.88
C GLU A 131 21.46 -10.70 18.08
N ILE A 132 21.20 -9.67 18.92
CA ILE A 132 20.29 -9.80 20.07
C ILE A 132 18.86 -10.04 19.60
N ILE A 133 18.40 -9.30 18.59
CA ILE A 133 17.07 -9.48 17.99
C ILE A 133 16.91 -10.93 17.51
N LEU A 134 17.88 -11.46 16.75
CA LEU A 134 17.84 -12.82 16.25
C LEU A 134 17.83 -13.86 17.38
N SER A 135 18.60 -13.65 18.45
CA SER A 135 18.61 -14.52 19.62
C SER A 135 17.25 -14.57 20.30
N LEU A 136 16.66 -13.40 20.57
CA LEU A 136 15.34 -13.30 21.20
C LEU A 136 14.23 -13.97 20.38
N ILE A 137 14.26 -13.83 19.05
CA ILE A 137 13.30 -14.52 18.18
C ILE A 137 13.46 -16.04 18.30
N LYS A 138 14.71 -16.55 18.29
CA LYS A 138 14.98 -18.00 18.44
C LYS A 138 14.59 -18.55 19.81
N GLU A 139 14.59 -17.70 20.83
CA GLU A 139 14.18 -18.01 22.20
C GLU A 139 12.66 -17.89 22.42
N GLY A 140 11.87 -17.46 21.42
CA GLY A 140 10.43 -17.18 21.56
C GLY A 140 10.11 -15.95 22.42
N ARG A 141 11.04 -15.01 22.46
CA ARG A 141 10.96 -13.75 23.23
C ARG A 141 10.79 -12.53 22.34
N GLU A 142 10.17 -12.71 21.18
CA GLU A 142 9.96 -11.67 20.18
C GLU A 142 9.19 -10.44 20.71
N LYS A 143 8.35 -10.61 21.75
CA LYS A 143 7.61 -9.51 22.41
C LYS A 143 8.50 -8.45 23.07
N GLU A 144 9.75 -8.77 23.33
CA GLU A 144 10.73 -7.85 23.90
C GLU A 144 11.37 -6.96 22.84
N ILE A 145 11.20 -7.26 21.55
CA ILE A 145 11.88 -6.61 20.43
C ILE A 145 11.11 -5.42 19.90
N TRP A 146 9.84 -5.58 19.59
CA TRP A 146 9.08 -4.57 18.85
C TRP A 146 8.63 -3.40 19.72
N ASP A 147 8.62 -2.24 19.10
CA ASP A 147 8.03 -1.02 19.64
C ASP A 147 6.66 -0.76 19.00
N THR A 148 5.96 0.25 19.46
CA THR A 148 4.64 0.61 18.96
C THR A 148 4.56 2.11 18.69
N LEU A 149 3.72 2.48 17.71
CA LEU A 149 3.40 3.86 17.37
C LEU A 149 1.89 4.06 17.48
N GLN A 150 1.46 5.06 18.23
CA GLN A 150 0.06 5.43 18.33
C GLN A 150 -0.43 5.99 17.00
N VAL A 151 -1.60 5.55 16.56
CA VAL A 151 -2.25 5.98 15.31
C VAL A 151 -3.73 6.22 15.56
N GLY A 152 -4.32 7.11 14.78
CA GLY A 152 -5.76 7.42 14.81
C GLY A 152 -6.28 7.65 13.40
N LYS A 153 -7.57 7.89 13.28
CA LYS A 153 -8.22 8.24 12.02
C LYS A 153 -7.55 9.47 11.38
N SER A 154 -7.40 9.45 10.06
CA SER A 154 -6.68 10.46 9.26
C SER A 154 -5.18 10.56 9.56
N GLY A 155 -4.65 9.67 10.41
CA GLY A 155 -3.22 9.53 10.60
C GLY A 155 -2.55 8.99 9.34
N TYR A 156 -1.39 9.54 9.02
CA TYR A 156 -0.53 9.12 7.93
C TYR A 156 0.81 8.65 8.48
N VAL A 157 1.22 7.46 8.07
CA VAL A 157 2.48 6.85 8.47
C VAL A 157 3.26 6.48 7.22
N PHE A 158 4.50 6.95 7.12
CA PHE A 158 5.46 6.47 6.12
C PHE A 158 6.37 5.44 6.77
N VAL A 159 6.42 4.25 6.21
CA VAL A 159 7.26 3.14 6.65
C VAL A 159 8.44 3.02 5.69
N GLU A 160 9.58 3.51 6.13
CA GLU A 160 10.83 3.40 5.37
C GLU A 160 11.28 1.93 5.30
N ALA A 161 11.83 1.54 4.16
CA ALA A 161 12.48 0.23 4.00
C ALA A 161 13.49 -0.02 5.13
N GLY A 162 13.55 -1.26 5.61
CA GLY A 162 14.36 -1.61 6.77
C GLY A 162 13.66 -1.43 8.13
N THR A 163 12.50 -0.79 8.20
CA THR A 163 11.72 -0.65 9.44
C THR A 163 10.97 -1.94 9.75
N MET A 164 11.14 -2.50 10.95
CA MET A 164 10.26 -3.56 11.46
C MET A 164 8.87 -2.99 11.73
N HIS A 165 7.82 -3.59 11.14
CA HIS A 165 6.47 -3.04 11.25
C HIS A 165 5.39 -4.11 11.11
N ALA A 166 4.18 -3.80 11.57
CA ALA A 166 2.95 -4.50 11.24
C ALA A 166 1.72 -3.65 11.57
N LEU A 167 0.68 -3.70 10.75
CA LEU A 167 -0.65 -3.22 11.15
C LEU A 167 -1.19 -4.09 12.29
N SER A 168 -1.73 -3.44 13.31
CA SER A 168 -2.42 -4.13 14.39
C SER A 168 -3.87 -4.44 14.03
N ALA A 169 -4.46 -5.35 14.80
CA ALA A 169 -5.85 -5.76 14.63
C ALA A 169 -6.82 -4.57 14.68
N GLY A 170 -7.78 -4.57 13.76
CA GLY A 170 -8.78 -3.53 13.60
C GLY A 170 -8.34 -2.35 12.74
N SER A 171 -7.14 -2.38 12.17
CA SER A 171 -6.67 -1.33 11.26
C SER A 171 -7.38 -1.43 9.91
N LYS A 172 -7.85 -0.27 9.39
CA LYS A 172 -8.39 -0.11 8.04
C LYS A 172 -7.67 1.06 7.39
N VAL A 173 -6.84 0.76 6.41
CA VAL A 173 -5.96 1.75 5.81
C VAL A 173 -6.06 1.78 4.29
N PHE A 174 -5.79 2.95 3.73
CA PHE A 174 -5.36 3.09 2.36
C PHE A 174 -3.83 2.99 2.35
N GLU A 175 -3.34 2.00 1.63
CA GLU A 175 -1.94 1.65 1.53
C GLU A 175 -1.39 2.05 0.17
N ILE A 176 -0.23 2.67 0.18
CA ILE A 176 0.54 3.04 -1.00
C ILE A 176 1.91 2.39 -0.85
N GLU A 177 2.25 1.48 -1.73
CA GLU A 177 3.50 0.74 -1.71
C GLU A 177 4.37 1.11 -2.91
N GLU A 178 5.70 1.21 -2.76
CA GLU A 178 6.60 1.13 -3.91
C GLU A 178 6.46 -0.24 -4.57
N ASN A 179 6.53 -0.29 -5.91
CA ASN A 179 6.18 -1.49 -6.67
C ASN A 179 7.25 -2.60 -6.58
N CYS A 180 7.39 -3.16 -5.38
CA CYS A 180 8.22 -4.32 -5.06
C CYS A 180 7.40 -5.31 -4.21
N ASP A 181 7.27 -6.54 -4.68
CA ASP A 181 6.51 -7.57 -3.98
C ASP A 181 7.42 -8.43 -3.08
N GLN A 182 8.14 -7.78 -2.14
CA GLN A 182 9.03 -8.49 -1.24
C GLN A 182 8.77 -8.14 0.22
N THR A 183 8.45 -9.18 1.01
CA THR A 183 8.18 -9.09 2.45
C THR A 183 8.94 -10.20 3.17
N TYR A 184 9.75 -9.83 4.16
CA TYR A 184 10.45 -10.78 5.03
C TYR A 184 9.82 -10.78 6.42
N ARG A 185 9.31 -11.94 6.85
CA ARG A 185 8.57 -12.11 8.11
C ARG A 185 9.48 -12.54 9.24
N PHE A 186 9.39 -11.79 10.35
CA PHE A 186 10.02 -12.16 11.62
C PHE A 186 9.13 -13.08 12.47
N TYR A 187 7.83 -12.75 12.53
CA TYR A 187 6.87 -13.42 13.39
C TYR A 187 5.46 -13.32 12.82
N ASP A 188 4.68 -14.37 12.96
CA ASP A 188 3.32 -14.44 12.44
C ASP A 188 2.26 -14.79 13.49
N PHE A 189 2.51 -14.44 14.75
CA PHE A 189 1.59 -14.67 15.87
C PHE A 189 1.15 -16.13 16.01
N ASP A 190 2.03 -17.06 15.66
CA ASP A 190 1.79 -18.51 15.69
C ASP A 190 0.57 -18.99 14.91
N ARG A 191 0.07 -18.19 14.00
CA ARG A 191 -1.13 -18.50 13.21
C ARG A 191 -0.91 -19.70 12.30
N VAL A 192 -1.99 -20.45 12.16
CA VAL A 192 -2.07 -21.62 11.28
C VAL A 192 -3.03 -21.27 10.14
N GLY A 193 -2.62 -21.50 8.91
CA GLY A 193 -3.45 -21.33 7.72
C GLY A 193 -4.56 -22.39 7.64
N SER A 194 -5.46 -22.23 6.67
CA SER A 194 -6.53 -23.19 6.40
C SER A 194 -6.01 -24.58 5.99
N ASP A 195 -4.77 -24.65 5.56
CA ASP A 195 -4.04 -25.90 5.24
C ASP A 195 -3.44 -26.59 6.47
N GLY A 196 -3.66 -26.07 7.68
CA GLY A 196 -3.12 -26.58 8.93
C GLY A 196 -1.63 -26.28 9.16
N LYS A 197 -1.03 -25.39 8.35
CA LYS A 197 0.41 -25.06 8.44
C LYS A 197 0.62 -23.61 8.86
N LYS A 198 1.71 -23.36 9.57
CA LYS A 198 2.20 -21.99 9.83
C LYS A 198 2.83 -21.43 8.54
N ARG A 199 2.70 -20.12 8.33
CA ARG A 199 3.42 -19.45 7.24
C ARG A 199 4.92 -19.48 7.48
N GLU A 200 5.68 -19.60 6.42
CA GLU A 200 7.13 -19.55 6.46
C GLU A 200 7.63 -18.18 6.93
N LEU A 201 8.64 -18.19 7.79
CA LEU A 201 9.37 -17.01 8.24
C LEU A 201 10.70 -16.93 7.50
N GLN A 202 11.09 -15.72 7.07
CA GLN A 202 12.34 -15.48 6.35
C GLN A 202 13.34 -14.78 7.28
N LEU A 203 13.67 -15.39 8.42
CA LEU A 203 14.41 -14.76 9.52
C LEU A 203 15.78 -14.21 9.09
N ASN A 204 16.54 -14.94 8.28
CA ASN A 204 17.85 -14.49 7.85
C ASN A 204 17.74 -13.24 6.97
N GLN A 205 16.88 -13.29 5.95
CA GLN A 205 16.64 -12.14 5.06
C GLN A 205 16.04 -10.96 5.83
N ALA A 206 15.14 -11.23 6.78
CA ALA A 206 14.52 -10.21 7.61
C ALA A 206 15.57 -9.48 8.48
N ILE A 207 16.49 -10.21 9.10
CA ILE A 207 17.59 -9.62 9.88
C ILE A 207 18.56 -8.83 9.00
N GLU A 208 18.88 -9.34 7.81
CA GLU A 208 19.76 -8.62 6.88
C GLU A 208 19.14 -7.31 6.38
N ALA A 209 17.86 -7.36 5.99
CA ALA A 209 17.11 -6.19 5.54
C ALA A 209 16.81 -5.16 6.65
N LEU A 210 16.81 -5.59 7.93
CA LEU A 210 16.44 -4.76 9.06
C LEU A 210 17.42 -3.60 9.31
N SER A 211 16.89 -2.40 9.55
CA SER A 211 17.59 -1.26 10.15
C SER A 211 17.01 -1.04 11.55
N PRO A 212 17.64 -1.58 12.62
CA PRO A 212 17.04 -1.61 13.96
C PRO A 212 16.72 -0.24 14.56
N THR A 213 17.35 0.82 14.05
CA THR A 213 17.14 2.21 14.50
C THR A 213 15.99 2.91 13.79
N ASN A 214 15.48 2.34 12.67
CA ASN A 214 14.39 2.95 11.91
C ASN A 214 13.08 2.90 12.70
N LYS A 215 12.40 4.05 12.73
CA LYS A 215 11.06 4.21 13.32
C LYS A 215 10.29 5.24 12.51
N SER A 216 9.04 4.94 12.23
CA SER A 216 8.13 5.88 11.59
C SER A 216 7.55 6.87 12.60
N GLN A 217 6.88 7.89 12.06
CA GLN A 217 6.07 8.83 12.82
C GLN A 217 4.67 8.86 12.23
N CYS A 218 3.66 9.05 13.06
CA CYS A 218 2.30 9.32 12.61
C CYS A 218 2.11 10.84 12.52
N LYS A 219 1.62 11.29 11.37
CA LYS A 219 1.24 12.70 11.12
C LYS A 219 -0.24 12.74 10.79
N GLU A 220 -0.98 13.60 11.42
CA GLU A 220 -2.33 13.92 10.97
C GLU A 220 -2.21 14.84 9.73
N LEU A 221 -2.94 14.51 8.67
CA LEU A 221 -2.93 15.30 7.45
C LEU A 221 -4.18 16.17 7.37
N ASP A 222 -4.00 17.43 6.94
CA ASP A 222 -5.10 18.28 6.54
C ASP A 222 -5.62 17.89 5.13
N SER A 223 -6.90 18.18 4.87
CA SER A 223 -7.49 17.99 3.55
C SER A 223 -6.69 18.71 2.46
N GLY A 224 -6.26 17.97 1.44
CA GLY A 224 -5.47 18.50 0.33
C GLY A 224 -4.00 18.76 0.65
N GLN A 225 -3.56 18.53 1.89
CA GLN A 225 -2.14 18.57 2.24
C GLN A 225 -1.39 17.49 1.48
N GLU A 226 -0.35 17.88 0.74
CA GLU A 226 0.45 16.96 -0.05
C GLU A 226 1.69 16.50 0.72
N VAL A 227 1.90 15.19 0.76
CA VAL A 227 3.15 14.58 1.22
C VAL A 227 3.89 14.02 0.02
N HIS A 228 5.22 14.14 0.02
CA HIS A 228 6.07 13.75 -1.08
C HIS A 228 7.03 12.64 -0.65
N HIS A 229 7.14 11.62 -1.49
CA HIS A 229 8.09 10.52 -1.36
C HIS A 229 8.85 10.33 -2.68
N ARG A 230 9.82 9.44 -2.68
CA ARG A 230 10.72 9.22 -3.81
C ARG A 230 9.99 8.93 -5.13
N TYR A 231 8.94 8.12 -5.10
CA TYR A 231 8.25 7.64 -6.30
C TYR A 231 6.81 8.10 -6.42
N TYR A 232 6.27 8.74 -5.39
CA TYR A 232 4.89 9.25 -5.40
C TYR A 232 4.72 10.46 -4.47
N SER A 233 3.67 11.22 -4.72
CA SER A 233 3.08 12.13 -3.75
C SER A 233 1.66 11.69 -3.44
N PHE A 234 1.20 11.98 -2.25
CA PHE A 234 -0.14 11.63 -1.77
C PHE A 234 -0.82 12.82 -1.12
N LYS A 235 -2.11 12.94 -1.34
CA LYS A 235 -3.05 13.80 -0.61
C LYS A 235 -4.43 13.14 -0.55
N TYR A 236 -5.21 13.51 0.45
CA TYR A 236 -6.58 13.05 0.54
C TYR A 236 -7.56 14.23 0.55
N PHE A 237 -8.80 13.95 0.15
CA PHE A 237 -9.90 14.89 0.23
C PHE A 237 -11.09 14.17 0.84
N PRO A 238 -11.62 14.63 2.00
CA PRO A 238 -12.76 13.99 2.67
C PRO A 238 -14.04 14.13 1.84
N GLN A 239 -14.08 15.10 0.95
CA GLN A 239 -15.20 15.35 0.05
C GLN A 239 -14.70 16.02 -1.24
N MET A 240 -14.82 15.32 -2.37
CA MET A 240 -14.42 15.79 -3.69
C MET A 240 -15.60 15.67 -4.67
N TYR A 241 -15.93 16.76 -5.35
CA TYR A 241 -16.99 16.79 -6.37
C TYR A 241 -16.38 16.64 -7.76
N ASP A 242 -15.80 17.70 -8.27
CA ASP A 242 -15.20 17.73 -9.59
C ASP A 242 -13.69 17.83 -9.47
N TYR A 243 -12.99 17.04 -10.26
CA TYR A 243 -11.53 17.06 -10.31
C TYR A 243 -11.05 17.06 -11.75
N GLU A 244 -10.02 17.86 -12.03
CA GLU A 244 -9.31 17.92 -13.30
C GLU A 244 -7.82 17.65 -13.04
N ASN A 245 -7.23 16.72 -13.77
CA ASN A 245 -5.78 16.50 -13.73
C ASN A 245 -5.06 17.61 -14.52
N LYS A 246 -4.55 18.62 -13.81
CA LYS A 246 -3.77 19.74 -14.36
C LYS A 246 -2.27 19.49 -14.39
N SER A 247 -1.83 18.30 -13.98
CA SER A 247 -0.41 17.92 -14.03
C SER A 247 0.02 17.53 -15.44
N ASN A 248 1.30 17.31 -15.65
CA ASN A 248 1.86 16.85 -16.92
C ASN A 248 2.06 15.33 -16.97
N THR A 249 1.52 14.61 -16.00
CA THR A 249 1.58 13.15 -15.92
C THR A 249 0.23 12.58 -15.50
N ILE A 250 0.14 11.26 -15.33
CA ILE A 250 -1.08 10.68 -14.79
C ILE A 250 -1.21 10.97 -13.28
N GLU A 251 -2.45 11.02 -12.84
CA GLU A 251 -2.83 11.01 -11.43
C GLU A 251 -3.79 9.85 -11.21
N THR A 252 -3.73 9.25 -10.04
CA THR A 252 -4.60 8.14 -9.66
C THR A 252 -5.48 8.54 -8.49
N ILE A 253 -6.78 8.32 -8.62
CA ILE A 253 -7.76 8.57 -7.57
C ILE A 253 -8.33 7.22 -7.12
N THR A 254 -8.14 6.88 -5.86
CA THR A 254 -8.79 5.70 -5.25
C THR A 254 -10.01 6.17 -4.46
N LEU A 255 -11.17 5.57 -4.73
CA LEU A 255 -12.39 5.83 -3.99
C LEU A 255 -12.30 5.19 -2.59
N LEU A 256 -12.38 6.00 -1.55
CA LEU A 256 -12.25 5.57 -0.15
C LEU A 256 -13.60 5.52 0.58
N SER A 257 -14.64 6.15 0.00
CA SER A 257 -16.03 6.15 0.49
C SER A 257 -16.91 5.15 -0.24
N GLU A 258 -18.23 5.33 -0.13
CA GLU A 258 -19.23 4.55 -0.83
C GLU A 258 -19.14 4.69 -2.35
N ASN A 259 -19.87 3.85 -3.07
CA ASN A 259 -19.86 3.77 -4.53
C ASN A 259 -20.32 5.06 -5.20
N VAL A 260 -19.79 5.32 -6.40
CA VAL A 260 -20.16 6.44 -7.27
C VAL A 260 -20.34 5.95 -8.71
N GLU A 261 -21.31 6.50 -9.45
CA GLU A 261 -21.49 6.20 -10.88
C GLU A 261 -20.65 7.14 -11.75
N ILE A 262 -19.76 6.55 -12.55
CA ILE A 262 -18.88 7.28 -13.47
C ILE A 262 -18.95 6.62 -14.85
N GLU A 263 -19.38 7.35 -15.88
CA GLU A 263 -19.51 6.85 -17.25
C GLU A 263 -20.32 5.53 -17.37
N GLY A 264 -21.35 5.37 -16.52
CA GLY A 264 -22.19 4.16 -16.49
C GLY A 264 -21.52 2.94 -15.82
N ILE A 265 -20.43 3.15 -15.11
CA ILE A 265 -19.74 2.14 -14.31
C ILE A 265 -19.89 2.51 -12.83
N THR A 266 -20.36 1.56 -12.03
CA THR A 266 -20.33 1.70 -10.57
C THR A 266 -18.90 1.55 -10.08
N VAL A 267 -18.25 2.67 -9.77
CA VAL A 267 -16.94 2.70 -9.12
C VAL A 267 -17.14 2.46 -7.63
N LYS A 268 -16.65 1.36 -7.12
CA LYS A 268 -16.80 0.94 -5.73
C LYS A 268 -15.62 1.39 -4.87
N ARG A 269 -15.82 1.44 -3.56
CA ARG A 269 -14.73 1.66 -2.59
C ARG A 269 -13.53 0.78 -2.90
N GLY A 270 -12.34 1.38 -2.96
CA GLY A 270 -11.07 0.71 -3.27
C GLY A 270 -10.76 0.58 -4.75
N MET A 271 -11.69 0.90 -5.67
CA MET A 271 -11.36 1.02 -7.09
C MET A 271 -10.58 2.28 -7.37
N THR A 272 -9.69 2.20 -8.34
CA THR A 272 -8.82 3.31 -8.76
C THR A 272 -9.19 3.80 -10.16
N ILE A 273 -9.23 5.12 -10.30
CA ILE A 273 -9.39 5.86 -11.54
C ILE A 273 -8.03 6.44 -11.90
N VAL A 274 -7.59 6.25 -13.15
CA VAL A 274 -6.36 6.85 -13.69
C VAL A 274 -6.75 8.00 -14.60
N LEU A 275 -6.28 9.19 -14.28
CA LEU A 275 -6.51 10.40 -15.06
C LEU A 275 -5.26 10.80 -15.82
N GLU A 276 -5.35 10.91 -17.14
CA GLU A 276 -4.34 11.53 -17.98
C GLU A 276 -4.38 13.07 -17.82
N PRO A 277 -3.32 13.81 -18.23
CA PRO A 277 -3.36 15.26 -18.25
C PRO A 277 -4.58 15.81 -19.01
N GLY A 278 -5.34 16.68 -18.36
CA GLY A 278 -6.58 17.27 -18.88
C GLY A 278 -7.85 16.45 -18.69
N ASP A 279 -7.76 15.21 -18.21
CA ASP A 279 -8.94 14.42 -17.85
C ASP A 279 -9.69 15.06 -16.67
N THR A 280 -11.03 14.99 -16.72
CA THR A 280 -11.93 15.43 -15.67
C THR A 280 -12.78 14.29 -15.16
N VAL A 281 -13.18 14.34 -13.89
CA VAL A 281 -14.07 13.37 -13.27
C VAL A 281 -14.96 14.01 -12.23
N ASN A 282 -16.25 13.66 -12.20
CA ASN A 282 -17.17 14.03 -11.11
C ASN A 282 -17.24 12.88 -10.10
N LEU A 283 -16.89 13.16 -8.85
CA LEU A 283 -16.79 12.20 -7.76
C LEU A 283 -17.93 12.30 -6.75
N GLN A 284 -18.93 13.16 -7.03
CA GLN A 284 -20.20 13.27 -6.29
C GLN A 284 -20.03 13.48 -4.78
N GLY A 285 -18.98 14.17 -4.35
CA GLY A 285 -18.70 14.43 -2.93
C GLY A 285 -18.03 13.28 -2.18
N SER A 286 -17.32 12.42 -2.88
CA SER A 286 -16.67 11.24 -2.29
C SER A 286 -15.41 11.57 -1.51
N LEU A 287 -15.11 10.76 -0.48
CA LEU A 287 -13.79 10.68 0.14
C LEU A 287 -12.84 9.94 -0.81
N ILE A 288 -11.70 10.54 -1.11
CA ILE A 288 -10.72 9.99 -2.04
C ILE A 288 -9.28 10.09 -1.52
N GLY A 289 -8.45 9.17 -1.97
CA GLY A 289 -6.99 9.28 -1.97
C GLY A 289 -6.49 9.59 -3.38
N LEU A 290 -5.69 10.64 -3.52
CA LEU A 290 -5.06 11.03 -4.78
C LEU A 290 -3.56 10.77 -4.68
N VAL A 291 -3.04 9.99 -5.62
CA VAL A 291 -1.62 9.65 -5.70
C VAL A 291 -1.09 10.00 -7.08
N ARG A 292 0.09 10.62 -7.12
CA ARG A 292 0.75 11.00 -8.36
C ARG A 292 2.18 10.46 -8.39
N PRO A 293 2.66 9.92 -9.52
CA PRO A 293 4.07 9.57 -9.67
C PRO A 293 4.96 10.80 -9.52
N THR A 294 6.07 10.68 -8.79
CA THR A 294 7.07 11.75 -8.69
C THR A 294 8.03 11.64 -9.85
N ILE A 295 7.98 12.64 -10.75
CA ILE A 295 8.84 12.71 -11.93
C ILE A 295 10.19 13.32 -11.52
N GLY A 296 11.26 12.60 -11.79
CA GLY A 296 12.61 13.14 -11.60
C GLY A 296 13.30 12.76 -10.31
N GLY A 297 12.90 11.70 -9.60
CA GLY A 297 13.72 10.89 -8.66
C GLY A 297 14.79 11.53 -7.78
N ILE A 298 14.79 12.86 -7.60
CA ILE A 298 15.75 13.59 -6.79
C ILE A 298 14.96 14.50 -5.83
N TYR A 299 14.38 13.89 -4.84
CA TYR A 299 14.23 14.60 -3.59
C TYR A 299 15.28 14.00 -2.66
N GLY A 300 16.35 14.78 -2.51
CA GLY A 300 17.40 14.47 -1.58
C GLY A 300 16.85 14.19 -0.20
N CYS A 301 17.56 13.33 0.50
CA CYS A 301 17.42 12.97 1.89
C CYS A 301 17.19 14.17 2.79
#